data_80f2ab411f4c4a971eddf3df1512a660
#
_entry.id   80f2ab411f4c4a971eddf3df1512a660
#
_cell.length_a   1.000
_cell.length_b   1.000
_cell.length_c   1.000
_cell.angle_alpha   90.00
_cell.angle_beta   90.00
_cell.angle_gamma   90.00
#
_symmetry.space_group_name_H-M   'P 1'
#
loop_
_entity.id
_entity.type
_entity.pdbx_description
1 polymer ?
#
loop_
_entity_poly.entity_id
_entity_poly.type
_entity_poly.pdbx_seq_one_letter_code
_entity_poly.pdbx_strand_id
1 'polypeptide(L)'
;MKLSVKVDYSCRVLARMARMYGTDVLAHIEELARIEAVPANYLVQILTELRNGGLIVSRRGKQGGYALARPPEEISLYDIVRVIEGDLLETNMAGEGQSGRRVAHVWGEVRREFEGVSRTWTLDKIASKAGEEMYYI
;
A
#
# COMPACT_ATOMS: atom_id res chain seq x y z
N MET A 1 -1.89 17.84 1.85
CA MET A 1 -1.76 16.39 2.06
C MET A 1 -2.96 15.68 1.50
N LYS A 2 -2.79 14.99 0.41
CA LYS A 2 -3.83 14.14 -0.15
C LYS A 2 -3.21 12.77 -0.44
N LEU A 3 -3.95 11.71 -0.11
CA LEU A 3 -3.58 10.41 -0.61
C LEU A 3 -3.89 10.37 -2.11
N SER A 4 -2.91 9.96 -2.91
CA SER A 4 -3.14 9.85 -4.34
C SER A 4 -4.04 8.65 -4.64
N VAL A 5 -4.71 8.71 -5.79
CA VAL A 5 -5.50 7.57 -6.26
C VAL A 5 -4.62 6.32 -6.46
N LYS A 6 -3.32 6.50 -6.69
CA LYS A 6 -2.37 5.39 -6.81
C LYS A 6 -2.27 4.58 -5.52
N VAL A 7 -2.38 5.22 -4.35
CA VAL A 7 -2.38 4.49 -3.07
C VAL A 7 -3.62 3.60 -2.98
N ASP A 8 -4.79 4.13 -3.31
CA ASP A 8 -6.04 3.35 -3.31
C ASP A 8 -5.93 2.17 -4.28
N TYR A 9 -5.50 2.42 -5.50
CA TYR A 9 -5.32 1.37 -6.51
C TYR A 9 -4.32 0.31 -6.05
N SER A 10 -3.20 0.74 -5.47
CA SER A 10 -2.16 -0.17 -4.97
C SER A 10 -2.69 -1.07 -3.86
N CYS A 11 -3.46 -0.51 -2.93
CA CYS A 11 -4.07 -1.27 -1.84
C CYS A 11 -5.03 -2.34 -2.37
N ARG A 12 -5.87 -1.97 -3.35
CA ARG A 12 -6.82 -2.92 -3.95
C ARG A 12 -6.10 -4.07 -4.67
N VAL A 13 -5.10 -3.74 -5.46
CA VAL A 13 -4.33 -4.73 -6.22
C VAL A 13 -3.58 -5.67 -5.28
N LEU A 14 -2.93 -5.12 -4.26
CA LEU A 14 -2.20 -5.93 -3.28
C LEU A 14 -3.13 -6.80 -2.44
N ALA A 15 -4.32 -6.31 -2.11
CA ALA A 15 -5.33 -7.12 -1.41
C ALA A 15 -5.74 -8.33 -2.25
N ARG A 16 -5.94 -8.13 -3.57
CA ARG A 16 -6.21 -9.25 -4.47
C ARG A 16 -5.06 -10.25 -4.49
N MET A 17 -3.83 -9.76 -4.58
CA MET A 17 -2.64 -10.62 -4.59
C MET A 17 -2.46 -11.35 -3.25
N ALA A 18 -2.87 -10.72 -2.14
CA ALA A 18 -2.86 -11.37 -0.83
C ALA A 18 -3.80 -12.56 -0.77
N ARG A 19 -4.97 -12.46 -1.41
CA ARG A 19 -5.93 -13.59 -1.50
C ARG A 19 -5.40 -14.74 -2.35
N MET A 20 -4.46 -14.46 -3.25
CA MET A 20 -3.83 -15.46 -4.12
C MET A 20 -2.54 -16.04 -3.52
N TYR A 21 -2.05 -15.48 -2.43
CA TYR A 21 -0.79 -15.89 -1.83
C TYR A 21 -0.85 -17.34 -1.36
N GLY A 22 0.23 -18.06 -1.60
CA GLY A 22 0.31 -19.49 -1.24
C GLY A 22 -0.29 -20.42 -2.30
N THR A 23 -0.87 -19.87 -3.37
CA THR A 23 -1.31 -20.65 -4.52
C THR A 23 -0.26 -20.56 -5.63
N ASP A 24 -0.37 -21.43 -6.64
CA ASP A 24 0.50 -21.38 -7.81
C ASP A 24 0.01 -20.37 -8.86
N VAL A 25 -1.07 -19.66 -8.58
CA VAL A 25 -1.69 -18.72 -9.51
C VAL A 25 -1.02 -17.36 -9.38
N LEU A 26 -0.56 -16.81 -10.51
CA LEU A 26 0.01 -15.48 -10.60
C LEU A 26 -1.04 -14.46 -11.03
N ALA A 27 -0.90 -13.23 -10.57
CA ALA A 27 -1.79 -12.14 -10.96
C ALA A 27 -1.37 -11.59 -12.33
N HIS A 28 -2.35 -11.29 -13.17
CA HIS A 28 -2.15 -10.73 -14.51
C HIS A 28 -2.81 -9.35 -14.61
N ILE A 29 -2.21 -8.48 -15.42
CA ILE A 29 -2.65 -7.07 -15.53
C ILE A 29 -4.11 -6.98 -15.92
N GLU A 30 -4.54 -7.71 -16.94
CA GLU A 30 -5.92 -7.63 -17.44
C GLU A 30 -6.94 -8.05 -16.40
N GLU A 31 -6.63 -9.09 -15.65
CA GLU A 31 -7.50 -9.59 -14.59
C GLU A 31 -7.53 -8.64 -13.41
N LEU A 32 -6.36 -8.14 -13.00
CA LEU A 32 -6.28 -7.16 -11.91
C LEU A 32 -7.06 -5.89 -12.24
N ALA A 33 -6.89 -5.39 -13.47
CA ALA A 33 -7.60 -4.19 -13.94
C ALA A 33 -9.12 -4.38 -13.88
N ARG A 34 -9.59 -5.54 -14.31
CA ARG A 34 -11.02 -5.85 -14.35
C ARG A 34 -11.60 -6.07 -12.95
N ILE A 35 -10.96 -6.92 -12.15
CA ILE A 35 -11.50 -7.30 -10.83
C ILE A 35 -11.44 -6.14 -9.85
N GLU A 36 -10.35 -5.39 -9.85
CA GLU A 36 -10.15 -4.30 -8.89
C GLU A 36 -10.55 -2.93 -9.43
N ALA A 37 -11.06 -2.88 -10.65
CA ALA A 37 -11.50 -1.63 -11.30
C ALA A 37 -10.39 -0.58 -11.32
N VAL A 38 -9.19 -0.98 -11.75
CA VAL A 38 -8.03 -0.10 -11.89
C VAL A 38 -7.71 0.07 -13.37
N PRO A 39 -7.59 1.32 -13.88
CA PRO A 39 -7.23 1.52 -15.28
C PRO A 39 -5.88 0.87 -15.60
N ALA A 40 -5.82 0.15 -16.74
CA ALA A 40 -4.64 -0.64 -17.11
C ALA A 40 -3.36 0.21 -17.22
N ASN A 41 -3.47 1.45 -17.71
CA ASN A 41 -2.33 2.35 -17.82
C ASN A 41 -1.73 2.73 -16.47
N TYR A 42 -2.58 2.95 -15.44
CA TYR A 42 -2.11 3.17 -14.07
C TYR A 42 -1.48 1.91 -13.50
N LEU A 43 -2.08 0.76 -13.81
CA LEU A 43 -1.66 -0.51 -13.24
C LEU A 43 -0.23 -0.88 -13.64
N VAL A 44 0.16 -0.64 -14.89
CA VAL A 44 1.53 -0.89 -15.35
C VAL A 44 2.54 -0.12 -14.49
N GLN A 45 2.25 1.16 -14.25
CA GLN A 45 3.11 2.02 -13.44
C GLN A 45 3.15 1.58 -11.98
N ILE A 46 1.98 1.27 -11.42
CA ILE A 46 1.86 0.82 -10.02
C ILE A 46 2.64 -0.47 -9.79
N LEU A 47 2.47 -1.45 -10.66
CA LEU A 47 3.18 -2.73 -10.54
C LEU A 47 4.70 -2.55 -10.63
N THR A 48 5.15 -1.63 -11.49
CA THR A 48 6.58 -1.30 -11.57
C THR A 48 7.09 -0.71 -10.26
N GLU A 49 6.36 0.25 -9.69
CA GLU A 49 6.73 0.88 -8.42
C GLU A 49 6.72 -0.12 -7.25
N LEU A 50 5.71 -0.96 -7.19
CA LEU A 50 5.60 -1.98 -6.13
C LEU A 50 6.73 -3.02 -6.23
N ARG A 51 7.09 -3.41 -7.45
CA ARG A 51 8.20 -4.33 -7.67
C ARG A 51 9.52 -3.70 -7.27
N ASN A 52 9.77 -2.46 -7.69
CA ASN A 52 10.99 -1.74 -7.34
C ASN A 52 11.09 -1.51 -5.82
N GLY A 53 9.96 -1.35 -5.16
CA GLY A 53 9.89 -1.22 -3.70
C GLY A 53 9.96 -2.54 -2.93
N GLY A 54 10.06 -3.67 -3.63
CA GLY A 54 10.24 -4.97 -2.99
C GLY A 54 8.98 -5.60 -2.41
N LEU A 55 7.78 -5.08 -2.76
CA LEU A 55 6.52 -5.64 -2.26
C LEU A 55 5.97 -6.76 -3.14
N ILE A 56 6.33 -6.77 -4.43
CA ILE A 56 5.93 -7.82 -5.36
C ILE A 56 7.12 -8.28 -6.17
N VAL A 57 6.97 -9.45 -6.79
CA VAL A 57 7.92 -10.00 -7.74
C VAL A 57 7.21 -10.29 -9.05
N SER A 58 7.94 -10.24 -10.17
CA SER A 58 7.42 -10.63 -11.47
C SER A 58 8.09 -11.93 -11.90
N ARG A 59 7.32 -12.78 -12.60
CA ARG A 59 7.83 -14.02 -13.19
C ARG A 59 7.58 -13.96 -14.68
N ARG A 60 8.60 -14.33 -15.45
CA ARG A 60 8.56 -14.36 -16.92
C ARG A 60 8.05 -15.71 -17.43
N GLY A 61 7.63 -15.73 -18.70
CA GLY A 61 7.22 -16.91 -19.42
C GLY A 61 5.73 -16.90 -19.78
N LYS A 62 5.26 -18.00 -20.40
CA LYS A 62 3.87 -18.14 -20.83
C LYS A 62 2.88 -18.09 -19.66
N GLN A 63 3.32 -18.51 -18.49
CA GLN A 63 2.53 -18.46 -17.27
C GLN A 63 3.09 -17.41 -16.32
N GLY A 64 3.71 -16.38 -16.88
CA GLY A 64 4.26 -15.27 -16.10
C GLY A 64 3.18 -14.40 -15.49
N GLY A 65 3.58 -13.53 -14.60
CA GLY A 65 2.68 -12.62 -13.89
C GLY A 65 3.34 -12.08 -12.65
N TYR A 66 2.54 -11.70 -11.66
CA TYR A 66 2.99 -11.03 -10.45
C TYR A 66 2.52 -11.79 -9.21
N ALA A 67 3.33 -11.74 -8.17
CA ALA A 67 3.02 -12.33 -6.86
C ALA A 67 3.60 -11.45 -5.76
N LEU A 68 3.07 -11.58 -4.53
CA LEU A 68 3.65 -10.91 -3.38
C LEU A 68 5.06 -11.43 -3.13
N ALA A 69 5.98 -10.52 -2.78
CA ALA A 69 7.35 -10.88 -2.43
C ALA A 69 7.47 -11.49 -1.04
N ARG A 70 6.50 -11.22 -0.16
CA ARG A 70 6.48 -11.65 1.23
C ARG A 70 5.06 -12.06 1.63
N PRO A 71 4.90 -12.81 2.75
CA PRO A 71 3.57 -13.13 3.25
C PRO A 71 2.73 -11.87 3.52
N PRO A 72 1.40 -11.92 3.33
CA PRO A 72 0.54 -10.76 3.56
C PRO A 72 0.66 -10.16 4.96
N GLU A 73 0.95 -10.97 5.97
CA GLU A 73 1.14 -10.53 7.35
C GLU A 73 2.37 -9.64 7.52
N GLU A 74 3.29 -9.67 6.56
CA GLU A 74 4.56 -8.91 6.61
C GLU A 74 4.54 -7.65 5.74
N ILE A 75 3.41 -7.34 5.11
CA ILE A 75 3.26 -6.13 4.30
C ILE A 75 2.15 -5.29 4.92
N SER A 76 2.49 -4.09 5.35
CA SER A 76 1.54 -3.18 6.02
C SER A 76 1.13 -2.03 5.11
N LEU A 77 0.06 -1.36 5.50
CA LEU A 77 -0.36 -0.11 4.85
C LEU A 77 0.78 0.92 4.87
N TYR A 78 1.56 0.95 5.94
CA TYR A 78 2.74 1.82 6.03
C TYR A 78 3.72 1.52 4.88
N ASP A 79 4.01 0.25 4.61
CA ASP A 79 4.92 -0.15 3.54
C ASP A 79 4.41 0.31 2.17
N ILE A 80 3.11 0.16 1.94
CA ILE A 80 2.48 0.55 0.67
C ILE A 80 2.59 2.06 0.45
N VAL A 81 2.24 2.85 1.45
CA VAL A 81 2.29 4.30 1.38
C VAL A 81 3.74 4.77 1.16
N ARG A 82 4.70 4.16 1.87
CA ARG A 82 6.12 4.51 1.71
C ARG A 82 6.63 4.27 0.29
N VAL A 83 6.23 3.17 -0.32
CA VAL A 83 6.66 2.83 -1.69
C VAL A 83 6.04 3.79 -2.71
N ILE A 84 4.76 4.11 -2.56
CA ILE A 84 4.02 4.90 -3.56
C ILE A 84 4.21 6.41 -3.36
N GLU A 85 4.13 6.89 -2.13
CA GLU A 85 4.13 8.32 -1.80
C GLU A 85 5.42 8.80 -1.13
N GLY A 86 6.24 7.90 -0.63
CA GLY A 86 7.35 8.25 0.21
C GLY A 86 6.89 8.61 1.61
N ASP A 87 7.49 9.64 2.19
CA ASP A 87 7.11 10.09 3.54
C ASP A 87 5.96 11.10 3.43
N LEU A 88 4.74 10.60 3.62
CA LEU A 88 3.51 11.40 3.45
C LEU A 88 3.42 12.58 4.41
N LEU A 89 3.97 12.43 5.61
CA LEU A 89 3.94 13.45 6.65
C LEU A 89 5.32 14.09 6.89
N GLU A 90 6.19 14.04 5.89
CA GLU A 90 7.46 14.76 5.95
C GLU A 90 7.18 16.26 6.02
N THR A 91 7.82 16.92 6.97
CA THR A 91 7.68 18.36 7.15
C THR A 91 9.04 19.01 7.12
N ASN A 92 9.09 20.19 6.52
CA ASN A 92 10.30 21.05 6.54
C ASN A 92 10.23 22.09 7.67
N MET A 93 9.61 21.72 8.78
CA MET A 93 9.44 22.62 9.92
C MET A 93 10.77 22.80 10.65
N ALA A 94 11.34 23.99 10.53
CA ALA A 94 12.64 24.31 11.10
C ALA A 94 12.62 24.63 12.60
N GLY A 95 11.44 24.71 13.20
CA GLY A 95 11.29 25.05 14.61
C GLY A 95 11.58 26.52 14.92
N GLU A 96 11.44 27.38 13.92
CA GLU A 96 11.70 28.81 14.04
C GLU A 96 10.52 29.56 14.66
N GLY A 97 10.79 30.73 15.17
CA GLY A 97 9.79 31.55 15.84
C GLY A 97 9.51 31.09 17.27
N GLN A 98 8.72 31.85 17.98
CA GLN A 98 8.40 31.58 19.39
C GLN A 98 7.66 30.26 19.57
N SER A 99 6.78 29.88 18.63
CA SER A 99 5.98 28.69 18.70
C SER A 99 6.49 27.54 17.83
N GLY A 100 7.57 27.75 17.09
CA GLY A 100 8.05 26.79 16.08
C GLY A 100 8.37 25.41 16.63
N ARG A 101 9.06 25.35 17.78
CA ARG A 101 9.41 24.08 18.42
C ARG A 101 8.18 23.31 18.85
N ARG A 102 7.18 24.00 19.40
CA ARG A 102 5.94 23.34 19.83
C ARG A 102 5.17 22.79 18.63
N VAL A 103 5.07 23.59 17.56
CA VAL A 103 4.40 23.17 16.34
C VAL A 103 5.09 21.95 15.72
N ALA A 104 6.41 21.98 15.62
CA ALA A 104 7.18 20.84 15.11
C ALA A 104 6.98 19.58 15.96
N HIS A 105 6.95 19.74 17.29
CA HIS A 105 6.70 18.64 18.21
C HIS A 105 5.33 18.01 17.99
N VAL A 106 4.29 18.83 17.82
CA VAL A 106 2.91 18.35 17.61
C VAL A 106 2.83 17.53 16.31
N TRP A 107 3.44 18.04 15.22
CA TRP A 107 3.45 17.30 13.97
C TRP A 107 4.25 16.00 14.06
N GLY A 108 5.31 16.00 14.85
CA GLY A 108 6.04 14.76 15.14
C GLY A 108 5.18 13.72 15.84
N GLU A 109 4.33 14.13 16.78
CA GLU A 109 3.38 13.23 17.45
C GLU A 109 2.35 12.65 16.44
N VAL A 110 1.78 13.53 15.60
CA VAL A 110 0.82 13.10 14.56
C VAL A 110 1.46 12.08 13.64
N ARG A 111 2.69 12.33 13.23
CA ARG A 111 3.43 11.43 12.36
C ARG A 111 3.61 10.05 13.01
N ARG A 112 4.01 10.00 14.27
CA ARG A 112 4.21 8.74 15.00
C ARG A 112 2.90 7.94 15.11
N GLU A 113 1.79 8.65 15.39
CA GLU A 113 0.48 8.00 15.45
C GLU A 113 0.07 7.44 14.10
N PHE A 114 0.26 8.20 13.03
CA PHE A 114 -0.03 7.74 11.67
C PHE A 114 0.80 6.50 11.31
N GLU A 115 2.10 6.54 11.58
CA GLU A 115 2.98 5.41 11.29
C GLU A 115 2.58 4.18 12.11
N GLY A 116 2.27 4.35 13.39
CA GLY A 116 1.85 3.28 14.26
C GLY A 116 0.58 2.61 13.80
N VAL A 117 -0.46 3.39 13.52
CA VAL A 117 -1.75 2.86 13.02
C VAL A 117 -1.57 2.16 11.68
N SER A 118 -0.85 2.78 10.74
CA SER A 118 -0.69 2.21 9.40
C SER A 118 0.11 0.91 9.41
N ARG A 119 1.00 0.71 10.39
CA ARG A 119 1.72 -0.55 10.54
C ARG A 119 0.85 -1.69 11.09
N THR A 120 -0.23 -1.38 11.78
CA THR A 120 -1.14 -2.40 12.29
C THR A 120 -2.06 -2.97 11.21
N TRP A 121 -2.24 -2.26 10.10
CA TRP A 121 -3.07 -2.71 8.99
C TRP A 121 -2.20 -3.47 7.98
N THR A 122 -2.09 -4.77 8.17
CA THR A 122 -1.36 -5.66 7.28
C THR A 122 -2.27 -6.18 6.16
N LEU A 123 -1.68 -6.66 5.07
CA LEU A 123 -2.45 -7.08 3.89
C LEU A 123 -3.43 -8.21 4.18
N ASP A 124 -3.11 -9.12 5.08
CA ASP A 124 -4.03 -10.19 5.48
C ASP A 124 -5.32 -9.61 6.06
N LYS A 125 -5.21 -8.56 6.88
CA LYS A 125 -6.36 -7.87 7.46
C LYS A 125 -7.15 -7.08 6.40
N ILE A 126 -6.43 -6.39 5.51
CA ILE A 126 -7.06 -5.60 4.44
C ILE A 126 -7.81 -6.53 3.47
N ALA A 127 -7.25 -7.68 3.16
CA ALA A 127 -7.84 -8.66 2.25
C ALA A 127 -8.93 -9.52 2.90
N SER A 128 -9.11 -9.43 4.21
CA SER A 128 -10.05 -10.27 4.96
C SER A 128 -11.51 -9.90 4.67
N LYS A 129 -12.31 -10.90 4.29
CA LYS A 129 -13.75 -10.72 4.08
C LYS A 129 -14.50 -10.45 5.39
N ALA A 130 -13.98 -10.94 6.52
CA ALA A 130 -14.58 -10.69 7.83
C ALA A 130 -14.59 -9.19 8.17
N GLY A 131 -13.56 -8.44 7.71
CA GLY A 131 -13.51 -6.99 7.87
C GLY A 131 -14.62 -6.27 7.12
N GLU A 132 -14.99 -6.75 5.94
CA GLU A 132 -16.05 -6.18 5.12
C GLU A 132 -17.41 -6.31 5.81
N GLU A 133 -17.69 -7.47 6.40
CA GLU A 133 -18.94 -7.74 7.09
C GLU A 133 -19.17 -6.79 8.27
N MET A 134 -18.11 -6.39 8.95
CA MET A 134 -18.22 -5.48 10.09
C MET A 134 -18.68 -4.07 9.73
N TYR A 135 -18.47 -3.64 8.48
CA TYR A 135 -18.85 -2.30 8.03
C TYR A 135 -20.27 -2.20 7.49
N TYR A 136 -20.95 -3.33 7.30
CA TYR A 136 -22.28 -3.38 6.71
C TYR A 136 -23.39 -3.75 7.70
N ILE A 137 -23.06 -3.75 8.97
CA ILE A 137 -24.02 -4.07 10.04
C ILE A 137 -24.83 -2.83 10.44
#